data_fc7792de1d534a240118600198d8b1be
#
_entry.id   fc7792de1d534a240118600198d8b1be
#
_cell.length_a   1.000
_cell.length_b   1.000
_cell.length_c   1.000
_cell.angle_alpha   90.00
_cell.angle_beta   90.00
_cell.angle_gamma   90.00
#
_symmetry.space_group_name_H-M   'P 1'
#
loop_
_entity.id
_entity.type
_entity.pdbx_description
1 polymer ?
#
loop_
_entity_poly.entity_id
_entity_poly.type
_entity_poly.pdbx_seq_one_letter_code
_entity_poly.pdbx_strand_id
1 'polypeptide(L)' 'MNKKEILIVQTYLRDKLGNPKIKLDAATATKDSVEVFLGEEFIAVVSRDEEDGDLSYNFHMAILEEDLPDEDED' A
#
# COMPACT_ATOMS: atom_id res chain seq x y z
N MET A 1 9.54 7.45 4.80
CA MET A 1 9.31 6.37 5.77
C MET A 1 10.58 5.58 5.96
N ASN A 2 10.93 5.27 7.21
CA ASN A 2 12.13 4.49 7.49
C ASN A 2 11.86 3.00 7.38
N LYS A 3 12.93 2.19 7.40
CA LYS A 3 12.81 0.73 7.22
C LYS A 3 11.91 0.07 8.27
N LYS A 4 12.03 0.49 9.51
CA LYS A 4 11.25 -0.10 10.60
C LYS A 4 9.76 0.18 10.38
N GLU A 5 9.44 1.40 10.04
CA GLU A 5 8.08 1.85 9.77
C GLU A 5 7.48 1.07 8.60
N ILE A 6 8.26 0.94 7.52
CA ILE A 6 7.84 0.19 6.33
C ILE A 6 7.54 -1.26 6.67
N LEU A 7 8.38 -1.91 7.45
CA LEU A 7 8.17 -3.31 7.83
C LEU A 7 6.92 -3.49 8.70
N ILE A 8 6.67 -2.57 9.61
CA ILE A 8 5.51 -2.63 10.48
C ILE A 8 4.23 -2.47 9.66
N VAL A 9 4.20 -1.50 8.76
CA VAL A 9 3.03 -1.25 7.91
C VAL A 9 2.82 -2.43 6.95
N GLN A 10 3.90 -2.97 6.38
CA GLN A 10 3.81 -4.13 5.51
C GLN A 10 3.20 -5.34 6.23
N THR A 11 3.67 -5.60 7.43
CA THR A 11 3.15 -6.72 8.24
C THR A 11 1.66 -6.53 8.51
N TYR A 12 1.27 -5.32 8.88
CA TYR A 12 -0.13 -5.00 9.12
C TYR A 12 -0.98 -5.24 7.87
N LEU A 13 -0.53 -4.75 6.72
CA LEU A 13 -1.30 -4.89 5.48
C LEU A 13 -1.43 -6.35 5.04
N ARG A 14 -0.36 -7.13 5.17
CA ARG A 14 -0.41 -8.56 4.85
C ARG A 14 -1.44 -9.29 5.69
N ASP A 15 -1.47 -8.97 6.97
CA ASP A 15 -2.41 -9.58 7.89
C ASP A 15 -3.84 -9.12 7.61
N LYS A 16 -4.02 -7.81 7.50
CA LYS A 16 -5.33 -7.21 7.31
C LYS A 16 -5.99 -7.64 6.00
N LEU A 17 -5.22 -7.71 4.94
CA LEU A 17 -5.73 -8.08 3.61
C LEU A 17 -5.57 -9.57 3.31
N GLY A 18 -4.97 -10.32 4.23
CA GLY A 18 -4.80 -11.76 4.06
C GLY A 18 -3.94 -12.14 2.87
N ASN A 19 -2.94 -11.32 2.52
CA ASN A 19 -2.13 -11.58 1.35
C ASN A 19 -0.63 -11.38 1.63
N PRO A 20 0.14 -12.48 1.73
CA PRO A 20 1.56 -12.40 2.02
C PRO A 20 2.41 -11.88 0.86
N LYS A 21 1.82 -11.68 -0.32
CA LYS A 21 2.54 -11.15 -1.48
C LYS A 21 2.60 -9.63 -1.51
N ILE A 22 1.91 -8.97 -0.58
CA ILE A 22 1.97 -7.51 -0.47
C ILE A 22 3.35 -7.11 0.03
N LYS A 23 3.97 -6.17 -0.69
CA LYS A 23 5.30 -5.70 -0.37
C LYS A 23 5.37 -4.18 -0.48
N LEU A 24 5.93 -3.53 0.53
CA LEU A 24 6.23 -2.11 0.48
C LEU A 24 7.70 -1.99 0.06
N ASP A 25 7.94 -1.40 -1.10
CA ASP A 25 9.28 -1.35 -1.68
C ASP A 25 10.09 -0.19 -1.09
N ALA A 26 11.02 -0.53 -0.20
CA ALA A 26 11.85 0.47 0.48
C ALA A 26 12.66 1.33 -0.49
N ALA A 27 12.98 0.81 -1.69
CA ALA A 27 13.72 1.58 -2.68
C ALA A 27 12.91 2.77 -3.23
N THR A 28 11.59 2.71 -3.10
CA THR A 28 10.71 3.79 -3.56
C THR A 28 10.34 4.76 -2.44
N ALA A 29 10.79 4.51 -1.22
CA ALA A 29 10.37 5.29 -0.07
C ALA A 29 10.83 6.74 -0.17
N THR A 30 9.90 7.64 0.15
CA THR A 30 10.22 9.04 0.35
C THR A 30 10.08 9.34 1.85
N LYS A 31 10.18 10.61 2.22
CA LYS A 31 9.99 11.00 3.61
C LYS A 31 8.63 10.55 4.15
N ASP A 32 7.59 10.64 3.34
CA ASP A 32 6.21 10.44 3.78
C ASP A 32 5.44 9.38 2.98
N SER A 33 6.10 8.63 2.12
CA SER A 33 5.39 7.66 1.30
C SER A 33 6.26 6.47 0.90
N VAL A 34 5.60 5.42 0.41
CA VAL A 34 6.27 4.23 -0.12
C VAL A 34 5.32 3.55 -1.10
N GLU A 35 5.85 2.97 -2.16
CA GLU A 35 5.04 2.23 -3.13
C GLU A 35 4.75 0.82 -2.65
N VAL A 36 3.55 0.35 -2.95
CA VAL A 36 3.08 -0.99 -2.59
C VAL A 36 2.97 -1.85 -3.84
N PHE A 37 3.52 -3.05 -3.74
CA PHE A 37 3.49 -4.04 -4.82
C PHE A 37 2.74 -5.29 -4.38
N LEU A 38 2.07 -5.91 -5.31
CA LEU A 38 1.48 -7.24 -5.13
C LEU A 38 2.22 -8.17 -6.09
N GLY A 39 3.14 -8.97 -5.54
CA GLY A 39 4.09 -9.66 -6.37
C GLY A 39 4.98 -8.65 -7.09
N GLU A 40 4.93 -8.63 -8.41
CA GLU A 40 5.71 -7.69 -9.21
C GLU A 40 4.88 -6.51 -9.72
N GLU A 41 3.61 -6.48 -9.37
CA GLU A 41 2.71 -5.43 -9.85
C GLU A 41 2.61 -4.28 -8.87
N PHE A 42 2.84 -3.06 -9.36
CA PHE A 42 2.60 -1.86 -8.57
C PHE A 42 1.10 -1.65 -8.42
N ILE A 43 0.60 -1.58 -7.20
CA ILE A 43 -0.83 -1.46 -6.96
C ILE A 43 -1.25 -0.22 -6.18
N ALA A 44 -0.38 0.35 -5.36
CA ALA A 44 -0.82 1.38 -4.42
C ALA A 44 0.35 2.19 -3.89
N VAL A 45 -0.02 3.25 -3.16
CA VAL A 45 0.95 4.06 -2.42
C VAL A 45 0.46 4.22 -1.00
N VAL A 46 1.33 4.00 -0.03
CA VAL A 46 1.05 4.32 1.37
C VAL A 46 1.65 5.68 1.68
N SER A 47 0.83 6.56 2.25
CA SER A 47 1.26 7.89 2.68
C SER A 47 1.16 8.00 4.18
N ARG A 48 2.16 8.63 4.79
CA ARG A 48 2.18 8.90 6.22
C ARG A 48 1.58 10.26 6.49
N ASP A 49 0.71 10.34 7.48
CA ASP A 49 0.02 11.57 7.84
C ASP A 49 0.14 11.79 9.35
N GLU A 50 0.63 12.96 9.73
CA GLU A 50 0.79 13.34 11.14
C GLU A 50 0.00 14.57 11.52
N GLU A 51 -1.12 14.83 10.84
CA GLU A 51 -1.95 15.98 11.19
C GLU A 51 -2.48 15.87 12.62
N ASP A 52 -2.58 17.01 13.29
CA ASP A 52 -3.13 17.12 14.63
C ASP A 52 -2.40 16.30 15.70
N GLY A 53 -1.15 15.94 15.44
CA GLY A 53 -0.35 15.19 16.38
C GLY A 53 -0.62 13.70 16.41
N ASP A 54 -1.56 13.23 15.59
CA ASP A 54 -1.86 11.81 15.43
C ASP A 54 -1.22 11.25 14.19
N LEU A 55 -0.54 10.13 14.33
CA LEU A 55 0.10 9.45 13.20
C LEU A 55 -0.86 8.45 12.58
N SER A 56 -1.07 8.55 11.28
CA SER A 56 -1.85 7.58 10.54
C SER A 56 -1.20 7.32 9.18
N TYR A 57 -1.65 6.27 8.53
CA TYR A 57 -1.17 5.90 7.20
C TYR A 57 -2.37 5.70 6.29
N ASN A 58 -2.26 6.22 5.08
CA ASN A 58 -3.32 6.10 4.08
C ASN A 58 -2.86 5.20 2.94
N PHE A 59 -3.71 4.27 2.57
CA PHE A 59 -3.47 3.34 1.47
C PHE A 59 -4.26 3.81 0.27
N HIS A 60 -3.55 4.26 -0.78
CA HIS A 60 -4.18 4.79 -1.99
C HIS A 60 -3.99 3.83 -3.14
N MET A 61 -5.06 3.21 -3.58
CA MET A 61 -5.02 2.29 -4.69
C MET A 61 -5.94 2.80 -5.80
N ALA A 62 -5.37 3.01 -6.99
CA ALA A 62 -6.16 3.40 -8.15
C ALA A 62 -6.75 2.15 -8.78
N ILE A 63 -8.04 2.16 -9.01
CA ILE A 63 -8.74 1.07 -9.69
C ILE A 63 -9.05 1.55 -11.09
N LEU A 64 -8.35 0.98 -12.06
CA LEU A 64 -8.50 1.40 -13.46
C LEU A 64 -9.69 0.71 -14.09
N GLU A 65 -10.42 1.45 -14.91
CA GLU A 65 -11.60 0.90 -15.59
C GLU A 65 -11.26 -0.34 -16.40
N GLU A 66 -10.09 -0.33 -17.06
CA GLU A 66 -9.65 -1.45 -17.89
C GLU A 66 -9.38 -2.74 -17.11
N ASP A 67 -9.17 -2.61 -15.79
CA ASP A 67 -8.91 -3.76 -14.92
C ASP A 67 -10.18 -4.33 -14.31
N LEU A 68 -11.31 -3.67 -14.51
CA LEU A 68 -12.56 -4.14 -13.93
C LEU A 68 -13.13 -5.30 -14.75
N PRO A 69 -13.79 -6.26 -14.10
CA PRO A 69 -14.48 -7.32 -14.84
C PRO A 69 -15.68 -6.73 -15.58
N ASP A 70 -16.11 -7.41 -16.63
CA ASP A 70 -17.32 -7.02 -17.34
C ASP A 70 -18.53 -7.15 -16.43
N GLU A 71 -19.49 -6.25 -16.55
CA GLU A 71 -20.66 -6.28 -15.69
C GLU A 71 -21.51 -7.56 -15.85
N ASP A 72 -21.30 -8.30 -16.93
CA ASP A 72 -21.99 -9.58 -17.19
C ASP A 72 -21.30 -10.76 -16.51
N GLU A 73 -20.17 -10.52 -15.84
CA GLU A 73 -19.44 -11.55 -15.09
C GLU A 73 -19.88 -11.53 -13.63
N ASP A 74 -20.61 -12.51 -13.25
CA ASP A 74 -21.04 -12.66 -11.85
C ASP A 74 -20.31 -13.80 -11.16
#